data_5ab4cd80b596ea0171ff72da3af8a33a
#
_entry.id   5ab4cd80b596ea0171ff72da3af8a33a
#
_cell.length_a   1.000
_cell.length_b   1.000
_cell.length_c   1.000
_cell.angle_alpha   90.00
_cell.angle_beta   90.00
_cell.angle_gamma   90.00
#
_symmetry.space_group_name_H-M   'P 1'
#
loop_
_entity.id
_entity.type
_entity.pdbx_description
1 polymer ?
#
loop_
_entity_poly.entity_id
_entity_poly.type
_entity_poly.pdbx_seq_one_letter_code
_entity_poly.pdbx_strand_id
1 'polypeptide(L)'
;MKRIIQPEILDRLPPDDPRAIRSRRDLRRINGLMGNHHLMAGALQKCFHDHPVKQIVEIGAGDGSFLLRVAQKIAPHWPNVNAMLIDLQKNISKETLAAFASLSWHTEAFVADVFGWPQIESDVVVANLFLHHFDDLRLAELLRMISRRTKLFIVIEPCRAHWPLFCSRLLWAIGCNGVTCHDAVISVRAGFCGHELSALWPEKQGWQLTERRAGAFSHLFIAQKTS
;
A
#
# COMPACT_ATOMS: atom_id res chain seq x y z
N MET A 1 -19.79 0.13 -10.37
CA MET A 1 -19.66 -1.32 -10.07
C MET A 1 -19.79 -1.51 -8.57
N LYS A 2 -20.54 -2.56 -8.11
CA LYS A 2 -20.59 -2.91 -6.67
C LYS A 2 -19.22 -3.46 -6.24
N ARG A 3 -18.76 -3.12 -5.02
CA ARG A 3 -17.55 -3.68 -4.41
C ARG A 3 -17.78 -5.14 -4.04
N ILE A 4 -16.87 -6.02 -4.44
CA ILE A 4 -16.95 -7.47 -4.20
C ILE A 4 -15.60 -7.93 -3.69
N ILE A 5 -15.57 -8.37 -2.42
CA ILE A 5 -14.36 -8.84 -1.76
C ILE A 5 -14.36 -10.37 -1.82
N GLN A 6 -13.27 -10.92 -2.28
CA GLN A 6 -13.02 -12.36 -2.34
C GLN A 6 -11.59 -12.64 -1.90
N PRO A 7 -11.32 -13.79 -1.26
CA PRO A 7 -9.95 -14.15 -0.89
C PRO A 7 -9.08 -14.35 -2.12
N GLU A 8 -7.88 -13.79 -2.11
CA GLU A 8 -6.88 -13.99 -3.15
C GLU A 8 -6.22 -15.38 -2.99
N ILE A 9 -5.82 -15.98 -4.09
CA ILE A 9 -5.11 -17.25 -4.08
C ILE A 9 -3.73 -17.07 -3.44
N LEU A 10 -3.05 -15.96 -3.75
CA LEU A 10 -1.72 -15.68 -3.25
C LEU A 10 -1.63 -15.67 -1.73
N ASP A 11 -2.67 -15.16 -1.04
CA ASP A 11 -2.71 -15.07 0.42
C ASP A 11 -2.74 -16.44 1.12
N ARG A 12 -3.21 -17.46 0.38
CA ARG A 12 -3.35 -18.84 0.89
C ARG A 12 -2.17 -19.74 0.54
N LEU A 13 -1.31 -19.31 -0.38
CA LEU A 13 -0.17 -20.11 -0.80
C LEU A 13 0.98 -19.97 0.20
N PRO A 14 1.71 -21.08 0.48
CA PRO A 14 2.97 -21.01 1.22
C PRO A 14 3.95 -20.02 0.56
N PRO A 15 4.78 -19.31 1.35
CA PRO A 15 5.74 -18.35 0.81
C PRO A 15 6.74 -18.94 -0.20
N ASP A 16 7.07 -20.21 -0.06
CA ASP A 16 8.01 -20.97 -0.90
C ASP A 16 7.35 -21.68 -2.09
N ASP A 17 6.01 -21.63 -2.22
CA ASP A 17 5.30 -22.17 -3.40
C ASP A 17 5.80 -21.47 -4.68
N PRO A 18 6.24 -22.22 -5.70
CA PRO A 18 6.72 -21.64 -6.95
C PRO A 18 5.72 -20.69 -7.64
N ARG A 19 4.41 -20.95 -7.47
CA ARG A 19 3.34 -20.08 -7.99
C ARG A 19 3.29 -18.75 -7.22
N ALA A 20 3.46 -18.78 -5.90
CA ALA A 20 3.51 -17.59 -5.07
C ALA A 20 4.75 -16.75 -5.34
N ILE A 21 5.93 -17.39 -5.48
CA ILE A 21 7.19 -16.73 -5.85
C ILE A 21 7.03 -16.02 -7.20
N ARG A 22 6.47 -16.70 -8.20
CA ARG A 22 6.25 -16.14 -9.53
C ARG A 22 5.22 -15.00 -9.48
N SER A 23 4.11 -15.17 -8.74
CA SER A 23 3.08 -14.13 -8.59
C SER A 23 3.66 -12.87 -7.94
N ARG A 24 4.42 -12.97 -6.86
CA ARG A 24 5.09 -11.81 -6.25
C ARG A 24 6.03 -11.10 -7.22
N ARG A 25 6.74 -11.83 -8.09
CA ARG A 25 7.56 -11.22 -9.14
C ARG A 25 6.70 -10.50 -10.20
N ASP A 26 5.57 -11.08 -10.59
CA ASP A 26 4.64 -10.46 -11.52
C ASP A 26 4.04 -9.18 -10.91
N LEU A 27 3.63 -9.22 -9.63
CA LEU A 27 3.11 -8.05 -8.90
C LEU A 27 4.13 -6.91 -8.82
N ARG A 28 5.43 -7.20 -8.58
CA ARG A 28 6.48 -6.16 -8.63
C ARG A 28 6.58 -5.49 -10.00
N ARG A 29 6.42 -6.26 -11.10
CA ARG A 29 6.41 -5.72 -12.47
C ARG A 29 5.19 -4.87 -12.72
N ILE A 30 3.99 -5.35 -12.34
CA ILE A 30 2.72 -4.64 -12.49
C ILE A 30 2.74 -3.34 -11.67
N ASN A 31 3.15 -3.38 -10.40
CA ASN A 31 3.30 -2.19 -9.57
C ASN A 31 4.28 -1.18 -10.15
N GLY A 32 5.35 -1.66 -10.78
CA GLY A 32 6.28 -0.81 -11.52
C GLY A 32 5.61 -0.10 -12.70
N LEU A 33 4.83 -0.82 -13.49
CA LEU A 33 4.08 -0.29 -14.64
C LEU A 33 2.95 0.67 -14.23
N MET A 34 2.27 0.41 -13.12
CA MET A 34 1.23 1.29 -12.57
C MET A 34 1.81 2.61 -12.05
N GLY A 35 3.11 2.67 -11.74
CA GLY A 35 3.76 3.88 -11.26
C GLY A 35 3.36 4.30 -9.84
N ASN A 36 2.76 3.42 -9.04
CA ASN A 36 2.26 3.72 -7.69
C ASN A 36 3.35 4.32 -6.78
N HIS A 37 4.59 3.85 -6.90
CA HIS A 37 5.72 4.39 -6.12
C HIS A 37 6.06 5.86 -6.48
N HIS A 38 5.82 6.29 -7.73
CA HIS A 38 5.94 7.70 -8.12
C HIS A 38 4.81 8.54 -7.53
N LEU A 39 3.58 8.01 -7.57
CA LEU A 39 2.41 8.67 -6.97
C LEU A 39 2.60 8.84 -5.47
N MET A 40 3.06 7.79 -4.77
CA MET A 40 3.32 7.83 -3.32
C MET A 40 4.42 8.83 -2.98
N ALA A 41 5.56 8.78 -3.67
CA ALA A 41 6.66 9.72 -3.44
C ALA A 41 6.23 11.18 -3.66
N GLY A 42 5.49 11.45 -4.74
CA GLY A 42 4.97 12.79 -5.02
C GLY A 42 3.93 13.27 -4.00
N ALA A 43 3.10 12.38 -3.47
CA ALA A 43 2.13 12.70 -2.42
C ALA A 43 2.85 13.02 -1.10
N LEU A 44 3.81 12.21 -0.70
CA LEU A 44 4.63 12.42 0.49
C LEU A 44 5.37 13.76 0.44
N GLN A 45 6.04 14.07 -0.67
CA GLN A 45 6.76 15.34 -0.86
C GLN A 45 5.83 16.56 -0.78
N LYS A 46 4.60 16.45 -1.28
CA LYS A 46 3.62 17.54 -1.20
C LYS A 46 3.11 17.77 0.22
N CYS A 47 2.89 16.69 0.98
CA CYS A 47 2.35 16.79 2.34
C CYS A 47 3.40 17.21 3.38
N PHE A 48 4.69 16.92 3.14
CA PHE A 48 5.81 17.23 4.04
C PHE A 48 6.88 18.09 3.35
N HIS A 49 6.45 19.24 2.81
CA HIS A 49 7.35 20.13 2.09
C HIS A 49 8.44 20.72 3.01
N ASP A 50 8.08 21.08 4.25
CA ASP A 50 8.94 21.87 5.14
C ASP A 50 9.57 21.07 6.31
N HIS A 51 9.14 19.82 6.54
CA HIS A 51 9.63 19.01 7.65
C HIS A 51 9.96 17.59 7.20
N PRO A 52 11.19 17.09 7.46
CA PRO A 52 11.52 15.71 7.13
C PRO A 52 10.70 14.75 8.00
N VAL A 53 10.18 13.70 7.38
CA VAL A 53 9.55 12.58 8.06
C VAL A 53 10.62 11.83 8.85
N LYS A 54 10.34 11.52 10.12
CA LYS A 54 11.21 10.73 10.97
C LYS A 54 10.77 9.29 11.07
N GLN A 55 9.47 9.05 11.05
CA GLN A 55 8.90 7.72 11.19
C GLN A 55 7.81 7.46 10.15
N ILE A 56 8.03 6.42 9.36
CA ILE A 56 7.09 5.93 8.36
C ILE A 56 6.74 4.46 8.63
N VAL A 57 5.47 4.12 8.50
CA VAL A 57 4.98 2.75 8.62
C VAL A 57 4.32 2.33 7.33
N GLU A 58 4.74 1.20 6.75
CA GLU A 58 4.03 0.55 5.65
C GLU A 58 3.24 -0.65 6.19
N ILE A 59 1.93 -0.63 6.00
CA ILE A 59 1.04 -1.76 6.32
C ILE A 59 0.74 -2.55 5.05
N GLY A 60 0.77 -3.90 5.15
CA GLY A 60 0.69 -4.77 3.98
C GLY A 60 1.94 -4.65 3.11
N ALA A 61 3.12 -4.63 3.73
CA ALA A 61 4.39 -4.32 3.07
C ALA A 61 4.85 -5.38 2.05
N GLY A 62 4.29 -6.60 2.11
CA GLY A 62 4.69 -7.70 1.24
C GLY A 62 6.18 -8.01 1.38
N ASP A 63 6.95 -7.82 0.32
CA ASP A 63 8.41 -8.00 0.30
C ASP A 63 9.21 -6.69 0.56
N GLY A 64 8.53 -5.60 0.90
CA GLY A 64 9.11 -4.29 1.18
C GLY A 64 9.58 -3.52 -0.07
N SER A 65 9.42 -4.10 -1.26
CA SER A 65 9.93 -3.50 -2.50
C SER A 65 9.22 -2.21 -2.90
N PHE A 66 7.96 -2.02 -2.49
CA PHE A 66 7.22 -0.81 -2.81
C PHE A 66 7.78 0.40 -2.05
N LEU A 67 7.86 0.33 -0.71
CA LEU A 67 8.40 1.43 0.08
C LEU A 67 9.89 1.66 -0.23
N LEU A 68 10.67 0.61 -0.54
CA LEU A 68 12.06 0.77 -0.99
C LEU A 68 12.15 1.64 -2.26
N ARG A 69 11.29 1.42 -3.25
CA ARG A 69 11.24 2.25 -4.47
C ARG A 69 10.80 3.68 -4.18
N VAL A 70 9.91 3.88 -3.21
CA VAL A 70 9.55 5.22 -2.72
C VAL A 70 10.75 5.87 -2.04
N ALA A 71 11.42 5.16 -1.11
CA ALA A 71 12.61 5.62 -0.39
C ALA A 71 13.72 6.05 -1.36
N GLN A 72 14.01 5.27 -2.40
CA GLN A 72 15.00 5.62 -3.43
C GLN A 72 14.77 6.99 -4.08
N LYS A 73 13.51 7.47 -4.09
CA LYS A 73 13.16 8.78 -4.67
C LYS A 73 13.23 9.92 -3.67
N ILE A 74 12.92 9.65 -2.40
CA ILE A 74 12.77 10.71 -1.39
C ILE A 74 13.94 10.76 -0.40
N ALA A 75 14.77 9.72 -0.29
CA ALA A 75 15.89 9.66 0.63
C ALA A 75 16.88 10.83 0.52
N PRO A 76 17.17 11.39 -0.66
CA PRO A 76 18.01 12.58 -0.75
C PRO A 76 17.49 13.80 0.05
N HIS A 77 16.17 13.89 0.24
CA HIS A 77 15.50 14.95 1.00
C HIS A 77 15.15 14.52 2.43
N TRP A 78 15.04 13.22 2.67
CA TRP A 78 14.65 12.64 3.95
C TRP A 78 15.69 11.61 4.44
N PRO A 79 16.84 12.06 4.93
CA PRO A 79 17.83 11.16 5.53
C PRO A 79 17.36 10.68 6.92
N ASN A 80 17.89 9.54 7.36
CA ASN A 80 17.70 8.99 8.71
C ASN A 80 16.21 8.75 9.09
N VAL A 81 15.42 8.24 8.15
CA VAL A 81 14.03 7.82 8.42
C VAL A 81 14.03 6.45 9.08
N ASN A 82 13.21 6.29 10.12
CA ASN A 82 12.87 5.00 10.69
C ASN A 82 11.65 4.45 9.93
N ALA A 83 11.83 3.34 9.24
CA ALA A 83 10.78 2.66 8.48
C ALA A 83 10.36 1.37 9.18
N MET A 84 9.07 1.19 9.38
CA MET A 84 8.49 -0.05 9.89
C MET A 84 7.66 -0.71 8.79
N LEU A 85 7.99 -1.95 8.48
CA LEU A 85 7.31 -2.75 7.44
C LEU A 85 6.50 -3.84 8.13
N ILE A 86 5.17 -3.81 7.98
CA ILE A 86 4.26 -4.74 8.65
C ILE A 86 3.57 -5.61 7.60
N ASP A 87 3.68 -6.91 7.76
CA ASP A 87 2.99 -7.90 6.93
C ASP A 87 2.69 -9.18 7.73
N LEU A 88 1.66 -9.92 7.33
CA LEU A 88 1.34 -11.22 7.92
C LEU A 88 2.38 -12.29 7.60
N GLN A 89 3.08 -12.15 6.48
CA GLN A 89 4.03 -13.13 5.98
C GLN A 89 5.48 -12.61 6.10
N LYS A 90 6.40 -13.51 6.43
CA LYS A 90 7.84 -13.20 6.48
C LYS A 90 8.44 -13.20 5.08
N ASN A 91 8.14 -12.17 4.29
CA ASN A 91 8.59 -12.07 2.89
C ASN A 91 9.73 -11.07 2.67
N ILE A 92 10.07 -10.25 3.68
CA ILE A 92 11.10 -9.21 3.56
C ILE A 92 12.48 -9.84 3.71
N SER A 93 13.29 -9.70 2.67
CA SER A 93 14.63 -10.29 2.63
C SER A 93 15.68 -9.41 3.31
N LYS A 94 16.82 -10.02 3.67
CA LYS A 94 17.99 -9.29 4.20
C LYS A 94 18.53 -8.28 3.18
N GLU A 95 18.46 -8.59 1.91
CA GLU A 95 18.88 -7.73 0.79
C GLU A 95 17.99 -6.48 0.72
N THR A 96 16.65 -6.63 0.91
CA THR A 96 15.73 -5.50 0.98
C THR A 96 16.08 -4.57 2.15
N LEU A 97 16.34 -5.11 3.34
CA LEU A 97 16.75 -4.32 4.50
C LEU A 97 18.12 -3.63 4.30
N ALA A 98 19.09 -4.32 3.71
CA ALA A 98 20.40 -3.73 3.37
C ALA A 98 20.25 -2.59 2.33
N ALA A 99 19.34 -2.72 1.39
CA ALA A 99 19.07 -1.67 0.41
C ALA A 99 18.46 -0.41 1.07
N PHE A 100 17.59 -0.54 2.07
CA PHE A 100 17.13 0.61 2.88
C PHE A 100 18.31 1.24 3.66
N ALA A 101 19.13 0.43 4.29
CA ALA A 101 20.29 0.92 5.03
C ALA A 101 21.27 1.72 4.15
N SER A 102 21.45 1.32 2.87
CA SER A 102 22.27 2.08 1.91
C SER A 102 21.70 3.46 1.57
N LEU A 103 20.40 3.70 1.85
CA LEU A 103 19.74 4.99 1.74
C LEU A 103 19.76 5.79 3.05
N SER A 104 20.48 5.33 4.07
CA SER A 104 20.47 5.86 5.44
C SER A 104 19.09 5.78 6.11
N TRP A 105 18.29 4.76 5.77
CA TRP A 105 17.01 4.47 6.40
C TRP A 105 17.18 3.29 7.36
N HIS A 106 16.72 3.45 8.60
CA HIS A 106 16.64 2.37 9.58
C HIS A 106 15.34 1.62 9.41
N THR A 107 15.40 0.36 8.99
CA THR A 107 14.20 -0.40 8.63
C THR A 107 14.04 -1.65 9.45
N GLU A 108 12.89 -1.82 10.06
CA GLU A 108 12.49 -3.01 10.80
C GLU A 108 11.28 -3.68 10.14
N ALA A 109 11.32 -5.01 10.10
CA ALA A 109 10.24 -5.83 9.54
C ALA A 109 9.51 -6.56 10.68
N PHE A 110 8.20 -6.39 10.74
CA PHE A 110 7.33 -7.03 11.72
C PHE A 110 6.38 -7.99 11.03
N VAL A 111 6.41 -9.26 11.47
CA VAL A 111 5.43 -10.26 11.06
C VAL A 111 4.27 -10.19 12.03
N ALA A 112 3.21 -9.50 11.67
CA ALA A 112 2.06 -9.25 12.52
C ALA A 112 0.78 -9.01 11.71
N ASP A 113 -0.37 -9.34 12.32
CA ASP A 113 -1.66 -8.84 11.86
C ASP A 113 -1.70 -7.32 12.05
N VAL A 114 -2.18 -6.59 11.03
CA VAL A 114 -2.32 -5.14 11.07
C VAL A 114 -3.20 -4.64 12.24
N PHE A 115 -4.10 -5.47 12.74
CA PHE A 115 -4.92 -5.14 13.91
C PHE A 115 -4.22 -5.37 15.25
N GLY A 116 -3.12 -6.15 15.26
CA GLY A 116 -2.31 -6.47 16.45
C GLY A 116 -0.92 -5.85 16.45
N TRP A 117 -0.59 -4.97 15.51
CA TRP A 117 0.73 -4.37 15.43
C TRP A 117 1.04 -3.47 16.65
N PRO A 118 2.34 -3.28 17.00
CA PRO A 118 2.73 -2.34 18.03
C PRO A 118 2.23 -0.95 17.63
N GLN A 119 1.45 -0.35 18.50
CA GLN A 119 0.77 0.91 18.21
C GLN A 119 1.73 2.07 18.46
N ILE A 120 2.65 2.30 17.54
CA ILE A 120 3.66 3.36 17.60
C ILE A 120 3.10 4.60 16.91
N GLU A 121 3.26 5.76 17.55
CA GLU A 121 2.99 7.03 16.88
C GLU A 121 3.94 7.19 15.69
N SER A 122 3.41 7.56 14.55
CA SER A 122 4.16 7.74 13.32
C SER A 122 3.82 9.06 12.65
N ASP A 123 4.78 9.64 11.95
CA ASP A 123 4.50 10.80 11.12
C ASP A 123 3.60 10.41 9.95
N VAL A 124 3.87 9.24 9.38
CA VAL A 124 3.17 8.73 8.18
C VAL A 124 2.89 7.24 8.30
N VAL A 125 1.66 6.88 7.94
CA VAL A 125 1.30 5.50 7.59
C VAL A 125 1.01 5.45 6.09
N VAL A 126 1.58 4.46 5.41
CA VAL A 126 1.32 4.22 3.98
C VAL A 126 0.82 2.80 3.75
N ALA A 127 0.01 2.63 2.70
CA ALA A 127 -0.37 1.33 2.19
C ALA A 127 -0.41 1.36 0.66
N ASN A 128 -0.12 0.23 0.03
CA ASN A 128 -0.25 0.08 -1.41
C ASN A 128 -0.85 -1.28 -1.73
N LEU A 129 -2.03 -1.27 -2.37
CA LEU A 129 -2.75 -2.48 -2.77
C LEU A 129 -3.01 -3.43 -1.59
N PHE A 130 -3.55 -2.90 -0.49
CA PHE A 130 -3.75 -3.63 0.76
C PHE A 130 -5.17 -3.51 1.33
N LEU A 131 -5.78 -2.31 1.32
CA LEU A 131 -7.06 -2.08 2.00
C LEU A 131 -8.23 -2.82 1.35
N HIS A 132 -8.13 -3.17 0.08
CA HIS A 132 -9.18 -3.87 -0.66
C HIS A 132 -9.44 -5.31 -0.16
N HIS A 133 -8.56 -5.87 0.67
CA HIS A 133 -8.77 -7.17 1.34
C HIS A 133 -9.82 -7.12 2.46
N PHE A 134 -10.15 -5.93 2.99
CA PHE A 134 -11.03 -5.78 4.14
C PHE A 134 -12.44 -5.40 3.74
N ASP A 135 -13.44 -5.95 4.44
CA ASP A 135 -14.81 -5.44 4.38
C ASP A 135 -14.92 -4.07 5.08
N ASP A 136 -16.07 -3.42 4.91
CA ASP A 136 -16.25 -2.05 5.38
C ASP A 136 -16.18 -1.93 6.92
N LEU A 137 -16.55 -2.96 7.67
CA LEU A 137 -16.48 -2.97 9.14
C LEU A 137 -15.02 -3.04 9.61
N ARG A 138 -14.27 -4.01 9.09
CA ARG A 138 -12.85 -4.18 9.40
C ARG A 138 -12.03 -2.99 8.90
N LEU A 139 -12.37 -2.46 7.74
CA LEU A 139 -11.73 -1.28 7.19
C LEU A 139 -11.96 -0.04 8.06
N ALA A 140 -13.19 0.20 8.52
CA ALA A 140 -13.49 1.30 9.43
C ALA A 140 -12.75 1.17 10.78
N GLU A 141 -12.59 -0.05 11.29
CA GLU A 141 -11.78 -0.34 12.48
C GLU A 141 -10.31 0.04 12.24
N LEU A 142 -9.73 -0.44 11.14
CA LEU A 142 -8.34 -0.15 10.76
C LEU A 142 -8.10 1.35 10.60
N LEU A 143 -8.96 2.05 9.86
CA LEU A 143 -8.85 3.49 9.65
C LEU A 143 -8.94 4.28 10.98
N ARG A 144 -9.77 3.82 11.92
CA ARG A 144 -9.84 4.40 13.27
C ARG A 144 -8.55 4.18 14.06
N MET A 145 -7.93 3.02 13.95
CA MET A 145 -6.64 2.75 14.60
C MET A 145 -5.53 3.65 14.03
N ILE A 146 -5.48 3.79 12.72
CA ILE A 146 -4.50 4.63 12.01
C ILE A 146 -4.69 6.10 12.36
N SER A 147 -5.92 6.63 12.30
CA SER A 147 -6.20 8.06 12.54
C SER A 147 -5.76 8.57 13.91
N ARG A 148 -5.72 7.68 14.92
CA ARG A 148 -5.30 8.04 16.28
C ARG A 148 -3.80 8.22 16.45
N ARG A 149 -2.98 7.74 15.49
CA ARG A 149 -1.54 7.52 15.68
C ARG A 149 -0.66 8.06 14.58
N THR A 150 -1.25 8.65 13.56
CA THR A 150 -0.49 9.25 12.48
C THR A 150 -0.92 10.68 12.23
N LYS A 151 -0.03 11.47 11.65
CA LYS A 151 -0.32 12.81 11.15
C LYS A 151 -0.74 12.77 9.68
N LEU A 152 -0.31 11.73 8.96
CA LEU A 152 -0.62 11.55 7.55
C LEU A 152 -0.86 10.07 7.25
N PHE A 153 -1.95 9.78 6.57
CA PHE A 153 -2.21 8.49 5.96
C PHE A 153 -2.33 8.62 4.44
N ILE A 154 -1.56 7.84 3.71
CA ILE A 154 -1.63 7.79 2.24
C ILE A 154 -1.80 6.35 1.81
N VAL A 155 -2.80 6.10 0.98
CA VAL A 155 -3.00 4.79 0.40
C VAL A 155 -3.27 4.87 -1.10
N ILE A 156 -2.74 3.90 -1.82
CA ILE A 156 -2.97 3.70 -3.24
C ILE A 156 -3.56 2.30 -3.43
N GLU A 157 -4.77 2.25 -3.97
CA GLU A 157 -5.55 1.03 -4.13
C GLU A 157 -5.94 0.80 -5.60
N PRO A 158 -6.41 -0.41 -5.98
CA PRO A 158 -6.95 -0.63 -7.30
C PRO A 158 -8.17 0.27 -7.54
N CYS A 159 -8.20 0.94 -8.70
CA CYS A 159 -9.36 1.69 -9.11
C CYS A 159 -10.45 0.73 -9.62
N ARG A 160 -11.60 0.68 -8.95
CA ARG A 160 -12.74 -0.14 -9.33
C ARG A 160 -13.50 0.48 -10.50
N ALA A 161 -13.02 0.20 -11.73
CA ALA A 161 -13.59 0.71 -12.97
C ALA A 161 -13.53 -0.35 -14.08
N HIS A 162 -14.27 -0.14 -15.16
CA HIS A 162 -14.33 -1.09 -16.28
C HIS A 162 -12.99 -1.25 -16.99
N TRP A 163 -12.25 -0.18 -17.19
CA TRP A 163 -10.94 -0.22 -17.86
C TRP A 163 -9.90 -1.04 -17.09
N PRO A 164 -9.62 -0.77 -15.79
CA PRO A 164 -8.74 -1.63 -15.00
C PRO A 164 -9.18 -3.10 -14.99
N LEU A 165 -10.48 -3.35 -14.90
CA LEU A 165 -11.01 -4.72 -14.94
C LEU A 165 -10.77 -5.40 -16.28
N PHE A 166 -10.90 -4.69 -17.39
CA PHE A 166 -10.58 -5.21 -18.71
C PHE A 166 -9.07 -5.53 -18.82
N CYS A 167 -8.21 -4.60 -18.42
CA CYS A 167 -6.76 -4.81 -18.45
C CYS A 167 -6.32 -5.95 -17.54
N SER A 168 -6.91 -6.12 -16.34
CA SER A 168 -6.56 -7.22 -15.44
C SER A 168 -6.80 -8.59 -16.04
N ARG A 169 -7.81 -8.72 -16.91
CA ARG A 169 -8.11 -9.95 -17.63
C ARG A 169 -7.09 -10.28 -18.74
N LEU A 170 -6.28 -9.32 -19.15
CA LEU A 170 -5.29 -9.46 -20.23
C LEU A 170 -3.86 -9.66 -19.70
N LEU A 171 -3.65 -9.77 -18.38
CA LEU A 171 -2.32 -9.94 -17.80
C LEU A 171 -1.58 -11.21 -18.27
N TRP A 172 -2.32 -12.24 -18.68
CA TRP A 172 -1.73 -13.43 -19.30
C TRP A 172 -0.96 -13.10 -20.58
N ALA A 173 -1.39 -12.08 -21.34
CA ALA A 173 -0.74 -11.67 -22.60
C ALA A 173 0.67 -11.08 -22.37
N ILE A 174 0.96 -10.59 -21.16
CA ILE A 174 2.29 -10.12 -20.77
C ILE A 174 3.07 -11.15 -19.92
N GLY A 175 2.58 -12.40 -19.92
CA GLY A 175 3.26 -13.54 -19.30
C GLY A 175 3.09 -13.68 -17.81
N CYS A 176 2.09 -13.05 -17.20
CA CYS A 176 1.74 -13.25 -15.79
C CYS A 176 1.21 -14.68 -15.55
N ASN A 177 1.49 -15.23 -14.38
CA ASN A 177 1.00 -16.56 -14.01
C ASN A 177 -0.51 -16.55 -13.69
N GLY A 178 -1.11 -17.76 -13.62
CA GLY A 178 -2.55 -17.91 -13.37
C GLY A 178 -3.02 -17.33 -12.04
N VAL A 179 -2.19 -17.38 -10.97
CA VAL A 179 -2.48 -16.77 -9.68
C VAL A 179 -2.60 -15.26 -9.84
N THR A 180 -1.59 -14.62 -10.42
CA THR A 180 -1.61 -13.17 -10.68
C THR A 180 -2.79 -12.74 -11.54
N CYS A 181 -3.11 -13.48 -12.60
CA CYS A 181 -4.23 -13.16 -13.49
C CYS A 181 -5.59 -13.26 -12.76
N HIS A 182 -5.75 -14.27 -11.91
CA HIS A 182 -6.96 -14.44 -11.11
C HIS A 182 -7.09 -13.34 -10.06
N ASP A 183 -6.04 -13.12 -9.27
CA ASP A 183 -6.08 -12.21 -8.13
C ASP A 183 -6.19 -10.75 -8.57
N ALA A 184 -5.56 -10.35 -9.68
CA ALA A 184 -5.72 -9.00 -10.24
C ALA A 184 -7.17 -8.64 -10.59
N VAL A 185 -7.96 -9.61 -11.08
CA VAL A 185 -9.40 -9.40 -11.35
C VAL A 185 -10.17 -9.21 -10.04
N ILE A 186 -9.83 -9.99 -9.02
CA ILE A 186 -10.45 -9.90 -7.68
C ILE A 186 -10.11 -8.56 -7.04
N SER A 187 -8.82 -8.17 -7.02
CA SER A 187 -8.34 -6.92 -6.46
C SER A 187 -9.03 -5.70 -7.09
N VAL A 188 -9.20 -5.68 -8.44
CA VAL A 188 -9.92 -4.58 -9.11
C VAL A 188 -11.39 -4.56 -8.70
N ARG A 189 -12.05 -5.70 -8.52
CA ARG A 189 -13.45 -5.77 -8.07
C ARG A 189 -13.62 -5.35 -6.61
N ALA A 190 -12.63 -5.62 -5.77
CA ALA A 190 -12.58 -5.22 -4.37
C ALA A 190 -12.04 -3.80 -4.18
N GLY A 191 -11.45 -3.20 -5.21
CA GLY A 191 -10.88 -1.86 -5.19
C GLY A 191 -11.88 -0.74 -4.91
N PHE A 192 -11.42 0.49 -4.96
CA PHE A 192 -12.19 1.68 -4.54
C PHE A 192 -12.55 2.60 -5.69
N CYS A 193 -13.62 3.39 -5.49
CA CYS A 193 -14.03 4.46 -6.40
C CYS A 193 -14.75 5.57 -5.63
N GLY A 194 -14.85 6.77 -6.25
CA GLY A 194 -15.55 7.91 -5.64
C GLY A 194 -14.89 8.35 -4.34
N HIS A 195 -15.65 8.37 -3.24
CA HIS A 195 -15.23 8.83 -1.91
C HIS A 195 -15.48 7.75 -0.83
N GLU A 196 -15.29 6.48 -1.18
CA GLU A 196 -15.59 5.34 -0.29
C GLU A 196 -14.67 5.32 0.94
N LEU A 197 -13.38 5.62 0.78
CA LEU A 197 -12.44 5.69 1.91
C LEU A 197 -12.68 6.94 2.77
N SER A 198 -12.97 8.08 2.14
CA SER A 198 -13.35 9.30 2.87
C SER A 198 -14.63 9.14 3.68
N ALA A 199 -15.58 8.34 3.16
CA ALA A 199 -16.82 8.05 3.87
C ALA A 199 -16.59 7.21 5.14
N LEU A 200 -15.62 6.30 5.10
CA LEU A 200 -15.24 5.43 6.22
C LEU A 200 -14.24 6.07 7.19
N TRP A 201 -13.63 7.21 6.84
CA TRP A 201 -12.68 7.88 7.72
C TRP A 201 -13.39 8.35 9.01
N PRO A 202 -12.88 7.97 10.21
CA PRO A 202 -13.65 8.05 11.46
C PRO A 202 -13.91 9.47 11.95
N GLU A 203 -13.01 10.40 11.65
CA GLU A 203 -13.07 11.77 12.13
C GLU A 203 -12.72 12.74 11.00
N LYS A 204 -13.69 13.57 10.62
CA LYS A 204 -13.49 14.55 9.54
C LYS A 204 -12.98 15.89 10.09
N GLN A 205 -13.32 16.22 11.34
CA GLN A 205 -12.85 17.44 11.98
C GLN A 205 -11.35 17.32 12.30
N GLY A 206 -10.56 18.31 11.94
CA GLY A 206 -9.11 18.27 12.13
C GLY A 206 -8.35 17.43 11.09
N TRP A 207 -9.03 17.00 10.00
CA TRP A 207 -8.41 16.27 8.91
C TRP A 207 -8.78 16.85 7.54
N GLN A 208 -7.79 17.02 6.70
CA GLN A 208 -7.98 17.29 5.27
C GLN A 208 -7.96 15.97 4.51
N LEU A 209 -9.06 15.64 3.85
CA LEU A 209 -9.21 14.42 3.07
C LEU A 209 -9.13 14.73 1.59
N THR A 210 -8.31 13.97 0.87
CA THR A 210 -8.23 13.98 -0.59
C THR A 210 -8.42 12.57 -1.10
N GLU A 211 -9.43 12.37 -1.94
CA GLU A 211 -9.69 11.07 -2.54
C GLU A 211 -10.01 11.24 -4.01
N ARG A 212 -9.31 10.51 -4.87
CA ARG A 212 -9.45 10.63 -6.31
C ARG A 212 -8.87 9.46 -7.06
N ARG A 213 -9.31 9.28 -8.29
CA ARG A 213 -8.60 8.42 -9.24
C ARG A 213 -7.21 8.99 -9.53
N ALA A 214 -6.21 8.12 -9.60
CA ALA A 214 -4.82 8.48 -9.87
C ALA A 214 -4.28 7.62 -11.01
N GLY A 215 -4.14 8.23 -12.18
CA GLY A 215 -3.77 7.51 -13.41
C GLY A 215 -4.88 6.58 -13.92
N ALA A 216 -4.47 5.55 -14.66
CA ALA A 216 -5.39 4.64 -15.33
C ALA A 216 -5.94 3.54 -14.40
N PHE A 217 -5.18 3.12 -13.40
CA PHE A 217 -5.41 1.89 -12.65
C PHE A 217 -5.58 2.09 -11.15
N SER A 218 -5.18 3.24 -10.62
CA SER A 218 -5.06 3.47 -9.19
C SER A 218 -6.10 4.44 -8.65
N HIS A 219 -6.46 4.26 -7.40
CA HIS A 219 -7.29 5.12 -6.57
C HIS A 219 -6.43 5.60 -5.39
N LEU A 220 -6.30 6.91 -5.23
CA LEU A 220 -5.48 7.54 -4.20
C LEU A 220 -6.38 8.12 -3.12
N PHE A 221 -6.07 7.82 -1.87
CA PHE A 221 -6.65 8.48 -0.71
C PHE A 221 -5.54 9.04 0.18
N ILE A 222 -5.73 10.27 0.63
CA ILE A 222 -4.84 10.98 1.56
C ILE A 222 -5.70 11.55 2.68
N ALA A 223 -5.34 11.26 3.92
CA ALA A 223 -5.87 11.91 5.10
C ALA A 223 -4.70 12.60 5.83
N GLN A 224 -4.72 13.93 5.88
CA GLN A 224 -3.70 14.75 6.52
C GLN A 224 -4.31 15.51 7.69
N LYS A 225 -3.68 15.41 8.87
CA LYS A 225 -4.10 16.14 10.07
C LYS A 225 -3.84 17.64 9.84
N THR A 226 -4.87 18.45 10.07
CA THR A 226 -4.71 19.91 10.05
C THR A 226 -4.07 20.35 11.37
N SER A 227 -3.07 21.21 11.27
CA SER A 227 -2.35 21.80 12.42
C SER A 227 -3.30 22.61 13.28
#